data_2663add4423e6ff9f55d28af525a136a
#
_entry.id   2663add4423e6ff9f55d28af525a136a
#
_cell.length_a   1.000
_cell.length_b   1.000
_cell.length_c   1.000
_cell.angle_alpha   90.00
_cell.angle_beta   90.00
_cell.angle_gamma   90.00
#
_symmetry.space_group_name_H-M   'P 1'
#
loop_
_entity.id
_entity.type
_entity.pdbx_description
1 polymer ?
#
loop_
_entity_poly.entity_id
_entity_poly.type
_entity_poly.pdbx_seq_one_letter_code
_entity_poly.pdbx_strand_id
1 'polypeptide(L)'
;SSSSAASDVYKRQVKECYTIGGAQAIAALAYGTETIPAVDKIVGPGNAYVAAAKRYVFGTVGIDMIAGPSEILVICDGKTNPDWIAMDLFSQAEHDELAQAILLTDDAEFADKVAESIDRQIKGMSRKDIISASLNNRGAIIVTRSIEEACKVADTIAPEHLELSVQDADKYIDQIHHAGALFVGPYTCEALGDYCAGPNHVLPTSRTARYSSPLGVWDFQK
;
A
#
# COMPACT_ATOMS: atom_id res chain seq x y z
N SER A 1 -14.42 17.91 -2.47
CA SER A 1 -12.98 17.79 -2.13
C SER A 1 -12.07 18.92 -2.59
N SER A 2 -12.63 20.04 -3.10
CA SER A 2 -11.83 21.22 -3.46
C SER A 2 -11.25 21.99 -2.25
N SER A 3 -11.81 21.82 -1.06
CA SER A 3 -11.35 22.54 0.15
C SER A 3 -10.09 21.95 0.78
N SER A 4 -9.87 20.63 0.68
CA SER A 4 -8.66 19.99 1.22
C SER A 4 -7.41 20.33 0.40
N ALA A 5 -7.52 20.29 -0.94
CA ALA A 5 -6.42 20.67 -1.83
C ALA A 5 -6.02 22.15 -1.65
N ALA A 6 -6.99 23.05 -1.54
CA ALA A 6 -6.72 24.48 -1.30
C ALA A 6 -6.08 24.73 0.07
N SER A 7 -6.50 24.01 1.10
CA SER A 7 -5.90 24.08 2.44
C SER A 7 -4.46 23.57 2.45
N ASP A 8 -4.16 22.52 1.71
CA ASP A 8 -2.80 21.97 1.58
C ASP A 8 -1.88 22.91 0.81
N VAL A 9 -2.35 23.52 -0.27
CA VAL A 9 -1.61 24.55 -1.01
C VAL A 9 -1.20 25.71 -0.10
N TYR A 10 -2.13 26.22 0.72
CA TYR A 10 -1.85 27.32 1.63
C TYR A 10 -0.90 26.93 2.78
N LYS A 11 -1.13 25.80 3.41
CA LYS A 11 -0.35 25.35 4.57
C LYS A 11 1.06 24.90 4.22
N ARG A 12 1.26 24.33 3.04
CA ARG A 12 2.52 23.71 2.61
C ARG A 12 3.31 24.56 1.59
N GLN A 13 2.90 25.80 1.39
CA GLN A 13 3.59 26.75 0.50
C GLN A 13 3.71 26.28 -0.96
N VAL A 14 2.78 25.43 -1.43
CA VAL A 14 2.66 25.10 -2.85
C VAL A 14 2.27 26.36 -3.62
N LYS A 15 3.09 26.76 -4.60
CA LYS A 15 2.90 28.00 -5.34
C LYS A 15 2.08 27.81 -6.62
N GLU A 16 2.11 26.62 -7.20
CA GLU A 16 1.51 26.32 -8.50
C GLU A 16 0.68 25.04 -8.39
N CYS A 17 -0.50 25.05 -8.99
CA CYS A 17 -1.40 23.92 -9.02
C CYS A 17 -2.02 23.81 -10.42
N TYR A 18 -1.81 22.67 -11.08
CA TYR A 18 -2.29 22.41 -12.43
C TYR A 18 -3.36 21.32 -12.40
N THR A 19 -4.47 21.50 -13.11
CA THR A 19 -5.57 20.56 -13.20
C THR A 19 -5.31 19.52 -14.29
N ILE A 20 -4.20 18.79 -14.20
CA ILE A 20 -3.75 17.79 -15.14
C ILE A 20 -3.31 16.53 -14.39
N GLY A 21 -3.52 15.34 -14.96
CA GLY A 21 -3.14 14.06 -14.38
C GLY A 21 -2.72 13.07 -15.47
N GLY A 22 -2.38 11.83 -15.07
CA GLY A 22 -2.02 10.76 -16.00
C GLY A 22 -0.61 10.90 -16.60
N ALA A 23 -0.33 10.12 -17.62
CA ALA A 23 0.98 10.09 -18.29
C ALA A 23 1.37 11.46 -18.89
N GLN A 24 0.40 12.23 -19.37
CA GLN A 24 0.62 13.56 -19.94
C GLN A 24 1.10 14.56 -18.87
N ALA A 25 0.64 14.46 -17.63
CA ALA A 25 1.16 15.29 -16.53
C ALA A 25 2.63 14.97 -16.24
N ILE A 26 2.99 13.70 -16.23
CA ILE A 26 4.39 13.25 -16.05
C ILE A 26 5.28 13.81 -17.16
N ALA A 27 4.84 13.71 -18.42
CA ALA A 27 5.58 14.25 -19.54
C ALA A 27 5.71 15.79 -19.50
N ALA A 28 4.62 16.49 -19.14
CA ALA A 28 4.64 17.94 -19.02
C ALA A 28 5.60 18.41 -17.92
N LEU A 29 5.61 17.74 -16.75
CA LEU A 29 6.52 18.03 -15.66
C LEU A 29 7.97 17.68 -15.98
N ALA A 30 8.22 16.61 -16.73
CA ALA A 30 9.58 16.18 -17.07
C ALA A 30 10.24 17.08 -18.13
N TYR A 31 9.49 17.47 -19.17
CA TYR A 31 10.04 18.19 -20.32
C TYR A 31 9.69 19.69 -20.37
N GLY A 32 8.72 20.10 -19.56
CA GLY A 32 8.15 21.44 -19.63
C GLY A 32 7.20 21.62 -20.82
N THR A 33 6.39 22.68 -20.70
CA THR A 33 5.51 23.19 -21.76
C THR A 33 5.56 24.73 -21.73
N GLU A 34 4.79 25.40 -22.57
CA GLU A 34 4.67 26.88 -22.52
C GLU A 34 4.14 27.38 -21.16
N THR A 35 3.33 26.56 -20.46
CA THR A 35 2.63 26.97 -19.24
C THR A 35 3.02 26.18 -17.99
N ILE A 36 3.67 25.03 -18.15
CA ILE A 36 4.12 24.16 -17.04
C ILE A 36 5.65 24.07 -17.11
N PRO A 37 6.38 24.63 -16.13
CA PRO A 37 7.84 24.51 -16.12
C PRO A 37 8.28 23.07 -15.86
N ALA A 38 9.41 22.69 -16.44
CA ALA A 38 10.05 21.42 -16.11
C ALA A 38 10.52 21.41 -14.66
N VAL A 39 10.47 20.24 -14.02
CA VAL A 39 10.85 20.04 -12.63
C VAL A 39 12.07 19.11 -12.50
N ASP A 40 12.76 19.15 -11.37
CA ASP A 40 13.90 18.30 -11.09
C ASP A 40 13.49 16.92 -10.55
N LYS A 41 12.34 16.80 -9.88
CA LYS A 41 11.84 15.53 -9.31
C LYS A 41 10.31 15.47 -9.37
N ILE A 42 9.78 14.29 -9.74
CA ILE A 42 8.36 13.95 -9.76
C ILE A 42 8.10 12.93 -8.67
N VAL A 43 7.16 13.22 -7.77
CA VAL A 43 6.76 12.35 -6.66
C VAL A 43 5.24 12.14 -6.68
N GLY A 44 4.79 11.04 -6.13
CA GLY A 44 3.38 10.69 -5.98
C GLY A 44 3.00 9.40 -6.68
N PRO A 45 1.96 8.70 -6.18
CA PRO A 45 1.43 7.49 -6.77
C PRO A 45 0.62 7.78 -8.03
N GLY A 46 0.25 6.73 -8.74
CA GLY A 46 -0.60 6.82 -9.91
C GLY A 46 -0.90 5.45 -10.50
N ASN A 47 -1.75 5.43 -11.51
CA ASN A 47 -2.12 4.20 -12.22
C ASN A 47 -0.96 3.66 -13.10
N ALA A 48 -1.21 2.54 -13.79
CA ALA A 48 -0.22 1.89 -14.65
C ALA A 48 0.35 2.81 -15.74
N TYR A 49 -0.44 3.76 -16.25
CA TYR A 49 0.03 4.73 -17.25
C TYR A 49 1.00 5.75 -16.65
N VAL A 50 0.74 6.20 -15.43
CA VAL A 50 1.66 7.08 -14.67
C VAL A 50 2.94 6.33 -14.34
N ALA A 51 2.85 5.09 -13.88
CA ALA A 51 4.01 4.25 -13.60
C ALA A 51 4.89 4.02 -14.85
N ALA A 52 4.27 3.74 -15.99
CA ALA A 52 4.97 3.61 -17.27
C ALA A 52 5.64 4.92 -17.70
N ALA A 53 4.94 6.05 -17.58
CA ALA A 53 5.48 7.36 -17.89
C ALA A 53 6.66 7.74 -16.98
N LYS A 54 6.54 7.53 -15.66
CA LYS A 54 7.65 7.75 -14.71
C LYS A 54 8.88 6.91 -15.07
N ARG A 55 8.69 5.65 -15.42
CA ARG A 55 9.79 4.79 -15.89
C ARG A 55 10.47 5.32 -17.15
N TYR A 56 9.68 5.88 -18.07
CA TYR A 56 10.18 6.41 -19.32
C TYR A 56 11.00 7.69 -19.16
N VAL A 57 10.59 8.60 -18.26
CA VAL A 57 11.26 9.88 -18.02
C VAL A 57 12.38 9.81 -16.99
N PHE A 58 12.54 8.67 -16.30
CA PHE A 58 13.61 8.49 -15.32
C PHE A 58 14.99 8.66 -15.97
N GLY A 59 15.80 9.49 -15.38
CA GLY A 59 17.10 9.92 -15.93
C GLY A 59 17.06 11.28 -16.62
N THR A 60 15.89 11.70 -17.17
CA THR A 60 15.64 13.09 -17.59
C THR A 60 15.22 13.92 -16.37
N VAL A 61 14.41 13.33 -15.50
CA VAL A 61 13.93 13.90 -14.23
C VAL A 61 14.09 12.83 -13.15
N GLY A 62 14.29 13.24 -11.90
CA GLY A 62 14.24 12.34 -10.74
C GLY A 62 12.82 11.87 -10.48
N ILE A 63 12.66 10.64 -10.00
CA ILE A 63 11.37 10.13 -9.53
C ILE A 63 11.51 9.59 -8.11
N ASP A 64 10.40 9.44 -7.39
CA ASP A 64 10.34 8.74 -6.13
C ASP A 64 10.47 7.22 -6.34
N MET A 65 9.43 6.64 -6.91
CA MET A 65 9.33 5.20 -7.18
C MET A 65 8.40 4.91 -8.35
N ILE A 66 8.41 3.66 -8.80
CA ILE A 66 7.44 3.11 -9.74
C ILE A 66 6.41 2.32 -8.94
N ALA A 67 5.25 2.93 -8.68
CA ALA A 67 4.19 2.29 -7.92
C ALA A 67 3.54 1.15 -8.73
N GLY A 68 3.34 0.01 -8.09
CA GLY A 68 2.49 -1.09 -8.54
C GLY A 68 1.06 -0.95 -7.97
N PRO A 69 0.20 -1.96 -8.22
CA PRO A 69 -1.08 -2.08 -7.51
C PRO A 69 -0.86 -2.17 -5.99
N SER A 70 -1.87 -1.74 -5.23
CA SER A 70 -1.83 -1.77 -3.75
C SER A 70 -1.69 -3.20 -3.22
N GLU A 71 -1.00 -3.33 -2.10
CA GLU A 71 -0.70 -4.62 -1.48
C GLU A 71 -0.92 -4.57 0.03
N ILE A 72 -1.62 -5.57 0.56
CA ILE A 72 -1.69 -5.83 2.01
C ILE A 72 -1.31 -7.26 2.31
N LEU A 73 -0.52 -7.44 3.35
CA LEU A 73 -0.22 -8.72 3.95
C LEU A 73 -0.49 -8.64 5.45
N VAL A 74 -1.34 -9.53 5.94
CA VAL A 74 -1.66 -9.65 7.37
C VAL A 74 -1.01 -10.90 7.92
N ILE A 75 -0.24 -10.78 9.01
CA ILE A 75 0.22 -11.91 9.84
C ILE A 75 -0.67 -11.94 11.08
N CYS A 76 -1.36 -13.06 11.33
CA CYS A 76 -2.27 -13.19 12.47
C CYS A 76 -2.09 -14.54 13.18
N ASP A 77 -2.03 -14.52 14.52
CA ASP A 77 -1.91 -15.69 15.40
C ASP A 77 -3.27 -16.32 15.78
N GLY A 78 -4.36 -15.97 15.08
CA GLY A 78 -5.69 -16.47 15.34
C GLY A 78 -6.40 -15.86 16.55
N LYS A 79 -5.85 -14.83 17.18
CA LYS A 79 -6.44 -14.18 18.37
C LYS A 79 -7.27 -12.94 18.05
N THR A 80 -7.14 -12.39 16.86
CA THR A 80 -7.93 -11.28 16.35
C THR A 80 -9.28 -11.78 15.83
N ASN A 81 -10.29 -10.93 15.81
CA ASN A 81 -11.58 -11.29 15.22
C ASN A 81 -11.43 -11.53 13.71
N PRO A 82 -11.87 -12.69 13.17
CA PRO A 82 -11.79 -12.99 11.74
C PRO A 82 -12.48 -11.96 10.85
N ASP A 83 -13.54 -11.32 11.36
CA ASP A 83 -14.27 -10.30 10.62
C ASP A 83 -13.46 -9.03 10.41
N TRP A 84 -12.58 -8.70 11.34
CA TRP A 84 -11.67 -7.56 11.21
C TRP A 84 -10.59 -7.85 10.18
N ILE A 85 -9.97 -9.04 10.26
CA ILE A 85 -8.97 -9.45 9.27
C ILE A 85 -9.53 -9.46 7.84
N ALA A 86 -10.78 -9.94 7.68
CA ALA A 86 -11.44 -9.90 6.37
C ALA A 86 -11.63 -8.45 5.87
N MET A 87 -11.97 -7.51 6.76
CA MET A 87 -12.10 -6.09 6.40
C MET A 87 -10.74 -5.45 6.06
N ASP A 88 -9.68 -5.80 6.80
CA ASP A 88 -8.33 -5.32 6.50
C ASP A 88 -7.87 -5.81 5.11
N LEU A 89 -8.14 -7.06 4.75
CA LEU A 89 -7.87 -7.57 3.41
C LEU A 89 -8.68 -6.82 2.33
N PHE A 90 -9.92 -6.43 2.63
CA PHE A 90 -10.75 -5.66 1.70
C PHE A 90 -10.25 -4.23 1.52
N SER A 91 -9.60 -3.63 2.52
CA SER A 91 -9.12 -2.24 2.47
C SER A 91 -8.24 -1.99 1.23
N GLN A 92 -7.41 -2.96 0.85
CA GLN A 92 -6.58 -2.88 -0.34
C GLN A 92 -7.21 -3.56 -1.56
N ALA A 93 -7.92 -4.68 -1.37
CA ALA A 93 -8.57 -5.39 -2.47
C ALA A 93 -9.61 -4.53 -3.21
N GLU A 94 -10.23 -3.55 -2.56
CA GLU A 94 -11.20 -2.65 -3.18
C GLU A 94 -10.59 -1.60 -4.12
N HIS A 95 -9.27 -1.36 -4.05
CA HIS A 95 -8.64 -0.31 -4.84
C HIS A 95 -8.54 -0.64 -6.32
N ASP A 96 -8.16 -1.88 -6.65
CA ASP A 96 -7.92 -2.32 -8.04
C ASP A 96 -8.07 -3.84 -8.16
N GLU A 97 -8.49 -4.33 -9.33
CA GLU A 97 -8.58 -5.78 -9.62
C GLU A 97 -7.22 -6.51 -9.56
N LEU A 98 -6.12 -5.76 -9.64
CA LEU A 98 -4.75 -6.26 -9.54
C LEU A 98 -4.16 -6.06 -8.13
N ALA A 99 -4.91 -5.49 -7.18
CA ALA A 99 -4.48 -5.37 -5.80
C ALA A 99 -4.21 -6.76 -5.19
N GLN A 100 -3.27 -6.83 -4.23
CA GLN A 100 -2.89 -8.07 -3.59
C GLN A 100 -3.28 -8.06 -2.12
N ALA A 101 -4.00 -9.10 -1.67
CA ALA A 101 -4.41 -9.26 -0.27
C ALA A 101 -4.05 -10.66 0.22
N ILE A 102 -3.14 -10.76 1.20
CA ILE A 102 -2.59 -12.02 1.69
C ILE A 102 -2.77 -12.11 3.19
N LEU A 103 -3.27 -13.25 3.67
CA LEU A 103 -3.23 -13.65 5.07
C LEU A 103 -2.18 -14.75 5.29
N LEU A 104 -1.31 -14.56 6.27
CA LEU A 104 -0.44 -15.58 6.84
C LEU A 104 -0.88 -15.87 8.27
N THR A 105 -1.10 -17.13 8.61
CA THR A 105 -1.47 -17.54 9.96
C THR A 105 -0.84 -18.90 10.28
N ASP A 106 -0.61 -19.17 11.55
CA ASP A 106 -0.20 -20.51 12.03
C ASP A 106 -1.39 -21.36 12.55
N ASP A 107 -2.62 -20.83 12.41
CA ASP A 107 -3.86 -21.47 12.81
C ASP A 107 -4.75 -21.77 11.59
N ALA A 108 -4.81 -23.06 11.19
CA ALA A 108 -5.62 -23.48 10.05
C ALA A 108 -7.13 -23.28 10.28
N GLU A 109 -7.61 -23.44 11.53
CA GLU A 109 -9.03 -23.21 11.86
C GLU A 109 -9.39 -21.72 11.76
N PHE A 110 -8.45 -20.87 12.11
CA PHE A 110 -8.61 -19.44 11.93
C PHE A 110 -8.61 -19.03 10.45
N ALA A 111 -7.77 -19.64 9.63
CA ALA A 111 -7.75 -19.44 8.19
C ALA A 111 -9.14 -19.71 7.56
N ASP A 112 -9.78 -20.82 7.95
CA ASP A 112 -11.14 -21.18 7.51
C ASP A 112 -12.17 -20.14 7.96
N LYS A 113 -12.09 -19.67 9.22
CA LYS A 113 -12.99 -18.63 9.75
C LYS A 113 -12.86 -17.30 9.01
N VAL A 114 -11.64 -16.94 8.60
CA VAL A 114 -11.43 -15.72 7.79
C VAL A 114 -12.01 -15.91 6.39
N ALA A 115 -11.82 -17.08 5.75
CA ALA A 115 -12.42 -17.38 4.45
C ALA A 115 -13.95 -17.30 4.50
N GLU A 116 -14.59 -17.90 5.51
CA GLU A 116 -16.03 -17.80 5.73
C GLU A 116 -16.49 -16.35 5.95
N SER A 117 -15.69 -15.57 6.66
CA SER A 117 -15.96 -14.15 6.91
C SER A 117 -15.90 -13.33 5.61
N ILE A 118 -14.90 -13.57 4.77
CA ILE A 118 -14.78 -12.96 3.43
C ILE A 118 -16.05 -13.25 2.62
N ASP A 119 -16.45 -14.52 2.50
CA ASP A 119 -17.64 -14.95 1.73
C ASP A 119 -18.94 -14.32 2.23
N ARG A 120 -19.03 -14.07 3.52
CA ARG A 120 -20.19 -13.42 4.15
C ARG A 120 -20.20 -11.92 3.91
N GLN A 121 -19.09 -11.25 4.20
CA GLN A 121 -19.00 -9.79 4.24
C GLN A 121 -18.97 -9.17 2.84
N ILE A 122 -18.33 -9.81 1.86
CA ILE A 122 -18.20 -9.29 0.50
C ILE A 122 -19.55 -8.97 -0.14
N LYS A 123 -20.63 -9.66 0.27
CA LYS A 123 -21.99 -9.45 -0.25
C LYS A 123 -22.53 -8.06 0.06
N GLY A 124 -22.06 -7.44 1.15
CA GLY A 124 -22.45 -6.10 1.58
C GLY A 124 -21.54 -4.98 1.08
N MET A 125 -20.42 -5.31 0.43
CA MET A 125 -19.45 -4.31 0.00
C MET A 125 -19.89 -3.58 -1.26
N SER A 126 -19.69 -2.25 -1.28
CA SER A 126 -20.05 -1.40 -2.42
C SER A 126 -19.24 -1.73 -3.69
N ARG A 127 -17.96 -2.13 -3.52
CA ARG A 127 -17.04 -2.47 -4.61
C ARG A 127 -16.80 -3.99 -4.72
N LYS A 128 -17.79 -4.80 -4.40
CA LYS A 128 -17.71 -6.26 -4.34
C LYS A 128 -17.09 -6.91 -5.58
N ASP A 129 -17.37 -6.39 -6.76
CA ASP A 129 -16.89 -6.97 -8.01
C ASP A 129 -15.36 -6.80 -8.16
N ILE A 130 -14.84 -5.63 -7.78
CA ILE A 130 -13.41 -5.33 -7.76
C ILE A 130 -12.72 -6.17 -6.68
N ILE A 131 -13.27 -6.19 -5.46
CA ILE A 131 -12.76 -7.02 -4.36
C ILE A 131 -12.71 -8.49 -4.77
N SER A 132 -13.79 -9.00 -5.38
CA SER A 132 -13.85 -10.40 -5.84
C SER A 132 -12.77 -10.69 -6.89
N ALA A 133 -12.59 -9.81 -7.86
CA ALA A 133 -11.57 -9.97 -8.89
C ALA A 133 -10.15 -9.96 -8.27
N SER A 134 -9.86 -9.01 -7.39
CA SER A 134 -8.59 -8.91 -6.66
C SER A 134 -8.30 -10.18 -5.87
N LEU A 135 -9.23 -10.61 -5.00
CA LEU A 135 -9.04 -11.79 -4.16
C LEU A 135 -8.90 -13.08 -4.98
N ASN A 136 -9.68 -13.25 -6.06
CA ASN A 136 -9.59 -14.43 -6.91
C ASN A 136 -8.28 -14.51 -7.71
N ASN A 137 -7.75 -13.37 -8.13
CA ASN A 137 -6.56 -13.31 -8.96
C ASN A 137 -5.27 -13.25 -8.14
N ARG A 138 -5.28 -12.53 -7.01
CA ARG A 138 -4.09 -12.17 -6.25
C ARG A 138 -4.25 -12.30 -4.73
N GLY A 139 -5.38 -12.79 -4.26
CA GLY A 139 -5.59 -13.12 -2.85
C GLY A 139 -4.97 -14.47 -2.49
N ALA A 140 -4.55 -14.61 -1.24
CA ALA A 140 -4.10 -15.89 -0.70
C ALA A 140 -4.30 -15.95 0.82
N ILE A 141 -4.68 -17.13 1.30
CA ILE A 141 -4.62 -17.50 2.72
C ILE A 141 -3.60 -18.62 2.83
N ILE A 142 -2.53 -18.40 3.58
CA ILE A 142 -1.40 -19.32 3.68
C ILE A 142 -1.22 -19.71 5.14
N VAL A 143 -1.33 -21.01 5.42
CA VAL A 143 -1.07 -21.56 6.74
C VAL A 143 0.42 -21.91 6.85
N THR A 144 1.10 -21.30 7.82
CA THR A 144 2.51 -21.50 8.13
C THR A 144 2.65 -22.40 9.37
N ARG A 145 3.85 -22.88 9.64
CA ARG A 145 4.13 -23.71 10.83
C ARG A 145 4.24 -22.89 12.11
N SER A 146 4.55 -21.61 11.98
CA SER A 146 4.67 -20.67 13.10
C SER A 146 4.65 -19.22 12.59
N ILE A 147 4.50 -18.25 13.49
CA ILE A 147 4.57 -16.81 13.17
C ILE A 147 5.98 -16.42 12.68
N GLU A 148 7.05 -17.06 13.18
CA GLU A 148 8.41 -16.82 12.68
C GLU A 148 8.58 -17.25 11.21
N GLU A 149 7.90 -18.32 10.80
CA GLU A 149 7.85 -18.70 9.38
C GLU A 149 7.03 -17.70 8.57
N ALA A 150 5.91 -17.22 9.11
CA ALA A 150 5.11 -16.17 8.48
C ALA A 150 5.94 -14.89 8.24
N CYS A 151 6.75 -14.46 9.21
CA CYS A 151 7.65 -13.31 9.05
C CYS A 151 8.65 -13.52 7.88
N LYS A 152 9.22 -14.70 7.74
CA LYS A 152 10.13 -15.04 6.62
C LYS A 152 9.44 -15.04 5.26
N VAL A 153 8.19 -15.53 5.23
CA VAL A 153 7.37 -15.49 4.01
C VAL A 153 7.03 -14.04 3.67
N ALA A 154 6.65 -13.23 4.66
CA ALA A 154 6.39 -11.80 4.48
C ALA A 154 7.60 -11.06 3.92
N ASP A 155 8.81 -11.28 4.44
CA ASP A 155 10.06 -10.71 3.91
C ASP A 155 10.34 -11.14 2.46
N THR A 156 9.95 -12.37 2.09
CA THR A 156 10.06 -12.84 0.71
C THR A 156 9.07 -12.12 -0.22
N ILE A 157 7.86 -11.85 0.27
CA ILE A 157 6.83 -11.10 -0.46
C ILE A 157 7.19 -9.62 -0.51
N ALA A 158 7.72 -9.07 0.58
CA ALA A 158 8.08 -7.66 0.76
C ALA A 158 6.92 -6.72 0.41
N PRO A 159 5.79 -6.80 1.13
CA PRO A 159 4.55 -6.12 0.77
C PRO A 159 4.65 -4.60 1.01
N GLU A 160 3.73 -3.86 0.38
CA GLU A 160 3.52 -2.43 0.64
C GLU A 160 3.07 -2.19 2.09
N HIS A 161 1.96 -2.82 2.48
CA HIS A 161 1.42 -2.77 3.85
C HIS A 161 1.56 -4.13 4.50
N LEU A 162 2.14 -4.17 5.71
CA LEU A 162 2.24 -5.37 6.52
C LEU A 162 1.60 -5.12 7.88
N GLU A 163 0.54 -5.86 8.19
CA GLU A 163 -0.08 -5.87 9.50
C GLU A 163 0.42 -7.07 10.32
N LEU A 164 0.93 -6.79 11.51
CA LEU A 164 1.36 -7.78 12.48
C LEU A 164 0.31 -7.89 13.58
N SER A 165 -0.80 -8.57 13.29
CA SER A 165 -1.97 -8.75 14.14
C SER A 165 -1.81 -9.95 15.08
N VAL A 166 -0.79 -9.92 15.92
CA VAL A 166 -0.45 -10.97 16.88
C VAL A 166 -0.38 -10.41 18.31
N GLN A 167 -0.59 -11.26 19.32
CA GLN A 167 -0.66 -10.81 20.72
C GLN A 167 0.65 -10.20 21.22
N ASP A 168 1.78 -10.82 20.92
CA ASP A 168 3.11 -10.37 21.37
C ASP A 168 3.91 -9.79 20.21
N ALA A 169 3.31 -8.86 19.47
CA ALA A 169 3.85 -8.32 18.22
C ALA A 169 5.29 -7.82 18.34
N ASP A 170 5.67 -7.22 19.48
CA ASP A 170 7.03 -6.71 19.73
C ASP A 170 8.12 -7.77 19.57
N LYS A 171 7.80 -9.06 19.77
CA LYS A 171 8.75 -10.15 19.58
C LYS A 171 9.14 -10.40 18.13
N TYR A 172 8.32 -9.92 17.20
CA TYR A 172 8.45 -10.23 15.78
C TYR A 172 8.87 -9.02 14.94
N ILE A 173 8.84 -7.81 15.50
CA ILE A 173 9.20 -6.57 14.77
C ILE A 173 10.59 -6.69 14.14
N ASP A 174 11.57 -7.13 14.92
CA ASP A 174 12.97 -7.27 14.46
C ASP A 174 13.19 -8.43 13.47
N GLN A 175 12.15 -9.25 13.23
CA GLN A 175 12.20 -10.33 12.25
C GLN A 175 11.63 -9.92 10.87
N ILE A 176 11.07 -8.71 10.78
CA ILE A 176 10.51 -8.15 9.56
C ILE A 176 11.46 -7.09 9.02
N HIS A 177 12.02 -7.34 7.85
CA HIS A 177 13.04 -6.48 7.24
C HIS A 177 12.52 -5.74 6.00
N HIS A 178 11.47 -6.28 5.37
CA HIS A 178 11.02 -5.83 4.07
C HIS A 178 9.51 -5.58 4.05
N ALA A 179 9.10 -4.39 4.48
CA ALA A 179 7.73 -3.89 4.34
C ALA A 179 7.77 -2.39 4.01
N GLY A 180 6.83 -1.92 3.22
CA GLY A 180 6.68 -0.49 2.96
C GLY A 180 6.22 0.25 4.21
N ALA A 181 5.20 -0.27 4.90
CA ALA A 181 4.75 0.16 6.22
C ALA A 181 4.45 -1.05 7.09
N LEU A 182 4.77 -0.96 8.38
CA LEU A 182 4.50 -1.99 9.38
C LEU A 182 3.48 -1.47 10.40
N PHE A 183 2.35 -2.17 10.52
CA PHE A 183 1.27 -1.91 11.46
C PHE A 183 1.33 -2.94 12.57
N VAL A 184 1.56 -2.50 13.81
CA VAL A 184 1.89 -3.39 14.92
C VAL A 184 0.74 -3.49 15.90
N GLY A 185 0.27 -4.72 16.11
CA GLY A 185 -0.76 -5.06 17.07
C GLY A 185 -2.17 -5.19 16.47
N PRO A 186 -3.08 -5.88 17.18
CA PRO A 186 -4.39 -6.30 16.64
C PRO A 186 -5.40 -5.16 16.44
N TYR A 187 -5.07 -3.95 16.86
CA TYR A 187 -5.92 -2.76 16.72
C TYR A 187 -5.32 -1.69 15.80
N THR A 188 -4.24 -2.02 15.11
CA THR A 188 -3.54 -1.08 14.22
C THR A 188 -3.74 -1.53 12.78
N CYS A 189 -4.92 -1.22 12.23
CA CYS A 189 -5.25 -1.51 10.84
C CYS A 189 -4.59 -0.50 9.88
N GLU A 190 -4.46 -0.88 8.61
CA GLU A 190 -3.86 -0.07 7.55
C GLU A 190 -4.51 1.30 7.41
N ALA A 191 -5.84 1.38 7.49
CA ALA A 191 -6.58 2.64 7.38
C ALA A 191 -6.15 3.71 8.39
N LEU A 192 -5.59 3.32 9.56
CA LEU A 192 -5.00 4.29 10.49
C LEU A 192 -3.78 4.99 9.89
N GLY A 193 -2.94 4.28 9.14
CA GLY A 193 -1.79 4.84 8.45
C GLY A 193 -2.19 5.90 7.45
N ASP A 194 -3.16 5.61 6.63
CA ASP A 194 -3.61 6.48 5.56
C ASP A 194 -4.31 7.75 6.05
N TYR A 195 -5.09 7.65 7.12
CA TYR A 195 -5.98 8.74 7.53
C TYR A 195 -5.61 9.45 8.83
N CYS A 196 -4.93 8.80 9.77
CA CYS A 196 -4.79 9.32 11.13
C CYS A 196 -3.37 9.33 11.69
N ALA A 197 -2.53 8.38 11.36
CA ALA A 197 -1.24 8.18 12.04
C ALA A 197 -0.17 9.19 11.62
N GLY A 198 -0.34 9.85 10.48
CA GLY A 198 0.55 10.91 10.00
C GLY A 198 1.77 10.50 9.17
N PRO A 199 2.21 9.23 9.11
CA PRO A 199 3.25 8.82 8.18
C PRO A 199 2.83 9.05 6.72
N ASN A 200 3.85 9.12 5.84
CA ASN A 200 3.62 9.18 4.41
C ASN A 200 3.18 7.81 3.88
N HIS A 201 2.14 7.77 3.04
CA HIS A 201 1.64 6.55 2.41
C HIS A 201 2.09 6.36 0.95
N VAL A 202 3.11 7.10 0.50
CA VAL A 202 3.79 6.78 -0.76
C VAL A 202 4.84 5.73 -0.46
N LEU A 203 4.46 4.48 -0.62
CA LEU A 203 5.16 3.31 -0.14
C LEU A 203 5.73 2.48 -1.30
N PRO A 204 6.84 1.76 -1.07
CA PRO A 204 7.37 0.82 -2.04
C PRO A 204 6.42 -0.36 -2.24
N THR A 205 6.06 -0.64 -3.49
CA THR A 205 5.20 -1.75 -3.93
C THR A 205 6.00 -2.77 -4.74
N SER A 206 5.37 -3.88 -5.13
CA SER A 206 5.96 -4.86 -6.05
C SER A 206 7.34 -5.34 -5.60
N ARG A 207 7.47 -5.65 -4.32
CA ARG A 207 8.71 -6.14 -3.67
C ARG A 207 9.86 -5.12 -3.63
N THR A 208 9.60 -3.86 -3.91
CA THR A 208 10.67 -2.84 -3.86
C THR A 208 11.04 -2.45 -2.43
N ALA A 209 10.24 -2.80 -1.42
CA ALA A 209 10.57 -2.64 -0.01
C ALA A 209 11.88 -3.33 0.41
N ARG A 210 12.41 -4.25 -0.40
CA ARG A 210 13.73 -4.88 -0.19
C ARG A 210 14.92 -3.91 -0.36
N TYR A 211 14.72 -2.78 -1.03
CA TYR A 211 15.80 -1.82 -1.33
C TYR A 211 15.33 -0.35 -1.41
N SER A 212 14.05 -0.11 -1.18
CA SER A 212 13.47 1.24 -1.16
C SER A 212 12.73 1.45 0.15
N SER A 213 12.74 2.68 0.63
CA SER A 213 11.97 3.15 1.79
C SER A 213 10.77 3.99 1.34
N PRO A 214 9.78 4.25 2.21
CA PRO A 214 8.75 5.24 1.98
C PRO A 214 9.30 6.60 1.60
N LEU A 215 8.53 7.40 0.89
CA LEU A 215 8.89 8.77 0.56
C LEU A 215 9.14 9.58 1.85
N GLY A 216 10.29 10.22 1.95
CA GLY A 216 10.69 10.95 3.12
C GLY A 216 11.32 12.31 2.80
N VAL A 217 11.69 13.05 3.83
CA VAL A 217 12.32 14.39 3.67
C VAL A 217 13.65 14.28 2.90
N TRP A 218 14.39 13.18 3.08
CA TRP A 218 15.64 12.90 2.37
C TRP A 218 15.48 12.81 0.85
N ASP A 219 14.30 12.49 0.36
CA ASP A 219 14.02 12.45 -1.08
C ASP A 219 14.06 13.83 -1.74
N PHE A 220 14.00 14.90 -0.96
CA PHE A 220 14.01 16.30 -1.39
C PHE A 220 15.30 17.03 -1.00
N GLN A 221 16.25 16.30 -0.42
CA GLN A 221 17.55 16.85 -0.01
C GLN A 221 18.65 16.47 -1.02
N LYS A 222 19.61 17.38 -1.17
CA LYS A 222 20.84 17.14 -1.95
C LYS A 222 22.04 17.17 -1.04
#